data_c3b553ce6ac0ead16bcd47b708586283
#
_entry.id   c3b553ce6ac0ead16bcd47b708586283
#
_cell.length_a   1.000
_cell.length_b   1.000
_cell.length_c   1.000
_cell.angle_alpha   90.00
_cell.angle_beta   90.00
_cell.angle_gamma   90.00
#
_symmetry.space_group_name_H-M   'P 1'
#
loop_
_entity.id
_entity.type
_entity.pdbx_description
1 polymer ?
#
loop_
_entity_poly.entity_id
_entity_poly.type
_entity_poly.pdbx_seq_one_letter_code
_entity_poly.pdbx_strand_id
1 'polypeptide(L)'
;VGGVSILAQPARFESKILDPLKLEDFARICPRPLVFTNGVYDLLHRGHVSLLDAAAQQGRCLILALNSDDSVRRLGKGADRPINTLGDRMAVAAALASVDHVTWFEEDSPLECLLRLKPDVLIKGGDWQGRMVGADAVESWGGRALAIPFIHQRSTSSTLAKIRTNRGAS
;
A
#
# COMPACT_ATOMS: atom_id res chain seq x y z
N VAL A 1 16.79 41.24 -14.11
CA VAL A 1 16.99 40.01 -13.29
C VAL A 1 15.93 39.01 -13.73
N GLY A 2 16.28 38.16 -14.71
CA GLY A 2 15.38 37.15 -15.24
C GLY A 2 15.17 36.04 -14.21
N GLY A 3 13.95 35.93 -13.68
CA GLY A 3 13.54 34.83 -12.85
C GLY A 3 13.55 33.54 -13.70
N VAL A 4 14.40 32.61 -13.37
CA VAL A 4 14.34 31.25 -13.93
C VAL A 4 13.06 30.61 -13.40
N SER A 5 12.03 30.52 -14.26
CA SER A 5 10.87 29.71 -13.99
C SER A 5 11.35 28.25 -13.99
N ILE A 6 11.53 27.69 -12.81
CA ILE A 6 11.68 26.23 -12.67
C ILE A 6 10.31 25.66 -13.04
N LEU A 7 10.16 25.24 -14.30
CA LEU A 7 9.02 24.41 -14.69
C LEU A 7 9.02 23.23 -13.73
N ALA A 8 7.97 23.13 -12.90
CA ALA A 8 7.82 22.03 -11.96
C ALA A 8 7.76 20.71 -12.76
N GLN A 9 8.88 20.02 -12.82
CA GLN A 9 8.88 18.65 -13.36
C GLN A 9 8.10 17.77 -12.38
N PRO A 10 7.37 16.76 -12.89
CA PRO A 10 6.73 15.79 -12.03
C PRO A 10 7.72 15.24 -11.00
N ALA A 11 7.29 15.08 -9.76
CA ALA A 11 8.15 14.56 -8.72
C ALA A 11 8.60 13.14 -9.09
N ARG A 12 9.88 12.81 -8.81
CA ARG A 12 10.47 11.52 -9.22
C ARG A 12 9.67 10.30 -8.73
N PHE A 13 9.03 10.40 -7.57
CA PHE A 13 8.23 9.30 -7.02
C PHE A 13 6.96 9.02 -7.83
N GLU A 14 6.43 10.00 -8.58
CA GLU A 14 5.21 9.81 -9.39
C GLU A 14 5.40 8.74 -10.48
N SER A 15 6.63 8.54 -10.96
CA SER A 15 6.94 7.46 -11.90
C SER A 15 6.74 6.05 -11.32
N LYS A 16 6.65 5.92 -10.00
CA LYS A 16 6.34 4.66 -9.33
C LYS A 16 4.84 4.37 -9.26
N ILE A 17 3.98 5.36 -9.55
CA ILE A 17 2.53 5.18 -9.52
C ILE A 17 2.10 4.50 -10.81
N LEU A 18 1.57 3.31 -10.68
CA LEU A 18 1.20 2.42 -11.79
C LEU A 18 -0.31 2.35 -11.93
N ASP A 19 -0.82 2.72 -13.11
CA ASP A 19 -2.23 2.59 -13.45
C ASP A 19 -2.66 1.11 -13.38
N PRO A 20 -3.77 0.77 -12.68
CA PRO A 20 -4.28 -0.59 -12.63
C PRO A 20 -4.48 -1.24 -14.00
N LEU A 21 -4.80 -0.48 -15.03
CA LEU A 21 -4.95 -0.99 -16.39
C LEU A 21 -3.66 -1.52 -17.00
N LYS A 22 -2.50 -1.12 -16.46
CA LYS A 22 -1.17 -1.54 -16.93
C LYS A 22 -0.54 -2.68 -16.13
N LEU A 23 -1.25 -3.24 -15.15
CA LEU A 23 -0.71 -4.26 -14.24
C LEU A 23 -0.23 -5.52 -14.96
N GLU A 24 -0.96 -5.98 -15.97
CA GLU A 24 -0.58 -7.18 -16.74
C GLU A 24 0.68 -6.96 -17.58
N ASP A 25 0.82 -5.81 -18.22
CA ASP A 25 2.03 -5.47 -18.97
C ASP A 25 3.22 -5.29 -18.05
N PHE A 26 3.03 -4.64 -16.90
CA PHE A 26 4.04 -4.53 -15.87
C PHE A 26 4.47 -5.90 -15.35
N ALA A 27 3.54 -6.82 -15.09
CA ALA A 27 3.84 -8.16 -14.59
C ALA A 27 4.76 -8.98 -15.50
N ARG A 28 4.76 -8.70 -16.83
CA ARG A 28 5.60 -9.37 -17.83
C ARG A 28 7.05 -8.93 -17.77
N ILE A 29 7.34 -7.71 -17.29
CA ILE A 29 8.66 -7.09 -17.33
C ILE A 29 9.26 -6.78 -15.97
N CYS A 30 8.46 -6.84 -14.89
CA CYS A 30 8.93 -6.48 -13.56
C CYS A 30 10.01 -7.44 -13.05
N PRO A 31 10.97 -6.95 -12.25
CA PRO A 31 11.93 -7.79 -11.57
C PRO A 31 11.24 -8.80 -10.65
N ARG A 32 11.73 -10.05 -10.66
CA ARG A 32 11.21 -11.12 -9.81
C ARG A 32 12.25 -11.58 -8.79
N PRO A 33 11.88 -12.07 -7.60
CA PRO A 33 10.51 -12.26 -7.10
C PRO A 33 9.75 -10.95 -6.95
N LEU A 34 8.49 -10.90 -7.43
CA LEU A 34 7.55 -9.80 -7.22
C LEU A 34 6.84 -9.98 -5.88
N VAL A 35 6.96 -8.99 -5.02
CA VAL A 35 6.29 -8.93 -3.72
C VAL A 35 5.07 -8.02 -3.82
N PHE A 36 3.94 -8.48 -3.31
CA PHE A 36 2.71 -7.72 -3.25
C PHE A 36 2.23 -7.54 -1.81
N THR A 37 1.85 -6.34 -1.47
CA THR A 37 1.10 -6.06 -0.25
C THR A 37 0.02 -5.04 -0.53
N ASN A 38 -1.01 -4.97 0.33
CA ASN A 38 -2.09 -3.98 0.16
C ASN A 38 -2.61 -3.47 1.49
N GLY A 39 -3.27 -2.31 1.43
CA GLY A 39 -3.93 -1.73 2.59
C GLY A 39 -4.41 -0.30 2.33
N VAL A 40 -4.94 0.33 3.37
CA VAL A 40 -5.43 1.71 3.29
C VAL A 40 -4.29 2.72 3.33
N TYR A 41 -3.33 2.54 4.23
CA TYR A 41 -2.16 3.43 4.44
C TYR A 41 -2.54 4.92 4.55
N ASP A 42 -3.59 5.20 5.33
CA ASP A 42 -4.18 6.54 5.43
C ASP A 42 -3.25 7.54 6.13
N LEU A 43 -2.90 7.27 7.39
CA LEU A 43 -1.85 8.00 8.11
C LEU A 43 -0.66 7.05 8.31
N LEU A 44 0.44 7.34 7.64
CA LEU A 44 1.65 6.54 7.79
C LEU A 44 2.21 6.66 9.21
N HIS A 45 2.68 5.55 9.72
CA HIS A 45 3.37 5.45 10.99
C HIS A 45 4.48 4.40 10.90
N ARG A 46 5.35 4.36 11.92
CA ARG A 46 6.50 3.45 11.94
C ARG A 46 6.13 1.99 11.64
N GLY A 47 4.97 1.52 12.12
CA GLY A 47 4.51 0.15 11.82
C GLY A 47 4.34 -0.13 10.32
N HIS A 48 3.77 0.82 9.58
CA HIS A 48 3.66 0.72 8.11
C HIS A 48 5.03 0.69 7.44
N VAL A 49 5.92 1.61 7.81
CA VAL A 49 7.26 1.71 7.19
C VAL A 49 8.08 0.44 7.47
N SER A 50 8.07 -0.07 8.70
CA SER A 50 8.77 -1.32 9.05
C SER A 50 8.20 -2.53 8.30
N LEU A 51 6.87 -2.61 8.13
CA LEU A 51 6.25 -3.67 7.36
C LEU A 51 6.68 -3.63 5.89
N LEU A 52 6.65 -2.45 5.27
CA LEU A 52 7.03 -2.27 3.86
C LEU A 52 8.51 -2.58 3.63
N ASP A 53 9.38 -2.18 4.56
CA ASP A 53 10.80 -2.52 4.51
C ASP A 53 11.02 -4.03 4.60
N ALA A 54 10.39 -4.70 5.55
CA ALA A 54 10.47 -6.16 5.70
C ALA A 54 9.85 -6.90 4.49
N ALA A 55 8.80 -6.35 3.88
CA ALA A 55 8.21 -6.88 2.66
C ALA A 55 9.16 -6.76 1.47
N ALA A 56 9.82 -5.61 1.29
CA ALA A 56 10.79 -5.40 0.21
C ALA A 56 11.93 -6.41 0.24
N GLN A 57 12.36 -6.83 1.43
CA GLN A 57 13.41 -7.85 1.61
C GLN A 57 13.00 -9.26 1.16
N GLN A 58 11.71 -9.50 0.85
CA GLN A 58 11.22 -10.80 0.39
C GLN A 58 11.33 -11.01 -1.13
N GLY A 59 11.75 -9.98 -1.88
CA GLY A 59 11.88 -10.07 -3.33
C GLY A 59 12.76 -8.99 -3.94
N ARG A 60 12.58 -8.76 -5.22
CA ARG A 60 13.35 -7.78 -6.00
C ARG A 60 12.53 -6.56 -6.43
N CYS A 61 11.22 -6.63 -6.27
CA CYS A 61 10.29 -5.57 -6.60
C CYS A 61 9.10 -5.64 -5.64
N LEU A 62 8.86 -4.57 -4.89
CA LEU A 62 7.69 -4.43 -4.01
C LEU A 62 6.66 -3.53 -4.66
N ILE A 63 5.46 -4.07 -4.90
CA ILE A 63 4.29 -3.30 -5.28
C ILE A 63 3.31 -3.21 -4.12
N LEU A 64 2.89 -1.99 -3.81
CA LEU A 64 1.87 -1.68 -2.81
C LEU A 64 0.56 -1.29 -3.49
N ALA A 65 -0.52 -2.03 -3.25
CA ALA A 65 -1.86 -1.69 -3.72
C ALA A 65 -2.69 -1.01 -2.63
N LEU A 66 -3.23 0.17 -2.92
CA LEU A 66 -4.03 0.95 -1.99
C LEU A 66 -5.53 0.80 -2.29
N ASN A 67 -6.33 0.68 -1.24
CA ASN A 67 -7.79 0.82 -1.39
C ASN A 67 -8.12 2.24 -1.88
N SER A 68 -9.01 2.38 -2.87
CA SER A 68 -9.58 3.67 -3.24
C SER A 68 -10.34 4.30 -2.06
N ASP A 69 -10.70 5.57 -2.18
CA ASP A 69 -11.44 6.25 -1.10
C ASP A 69 -12.80 5.60 -0.87
N ASP A 70 -13.48 5.19 -1.94
CA ASP A 70 -14.77 4.49 -1.83
C ASP A 70 -14.63 3.09 -1.23
N SER A 71 -13.59 2.35 -1.63
CA SER A 71 -13.26 1.07 -1.00
C SER A 71 -13.01 1.24 0.51
N VAL A 72 -12.27 2.28 0.93
CA VAL A 72 -12.03 2.56 2.36
C VAL A 72 -13.33 2.86 3.10
N ARG A 73 -14.24 3.63 2.52
CA ARG A 73 -15.54 3.95 3.13
C ARG A 73 -16.36 2.69 3.37
N ARG A 74 -16.36 1.75 2.41
CA ARG A 74 -17.06 0.46 2.57
C ARG A 74 -16.47 -0.44 3.65
N LEU A 75 -15.19 -0.28 4.00
CA LEU A 75 -14.59 -1.02 5.12
C LEU A 75 -15.13 -0.67 6.51
N GLY A 76 -15.95 0.38 6.63
CA GLY A 76 -16.61 0.75 7.88
C GLY A 76 -15.66 1.19 9.01
N LYS A 77 -14.48 1.70 8.69
CA LYS A 77 -13.47 2.12 9.68
C LYS A 77 -13.72 3.50 10.31
N GLY A 78 -14.89 4.07 10.09
CA GLY A 78 -15.32 5.39 10.59
C GLY A 78 -15.78 6.30 9.45
N ALA A 79 -16.77 7.18 9.75
CA ALA A 79 -17.36 8.06 8.74
C ALA A 79 -16.41 9.12 8.18
N ASP A 80 -15.33 9.40 8.90
CA ASP A 80 -14.26 10.35 8.54
C ASP A 80 -13.05 9.71 7.84
N ARG A 81 -13.21 8.48 7.35
CA ARG A 81 -12.12 7.75 6.67
C ARG A 81 -12.39 7.60 5.17
N PRO A 82 -11.35 7.75 4.32
CA PRO A 82 -9.97 8.07 4.67
C PRO A 82 -9.78 9.55 5.02
N ILE A 83 -8.75 9.89 5.80
CA ILE A 83 -8.33 11.26 6.10
C ILE A 83 -7.63 11.87 4.87
N ASN A 84 -6.69 11.15 4.29
CA ASN A 84 -5.99 11.55 3.10
C ASN A 84 -6.64 10.93 1.86
N THR A 85 -6.74 11.71 0.79
CA THR A 85 -7.23 11.24 -0.51
C THR A 85 -6.35 10.12 -1.05
N LEU A 86 -6.89 9.30 -1.96
CA LEU A 86 -6.11 8.27 -2.64
C LEU A 86 -4.85 8.84 -3.29
N GLY A 87 -4.95 10.00 -3.94
CA GLY A 87 -3.82 10.66 -4.58
C GLY A 87 -2.69 10.99 -3.60
N ASP A 88 -3.04 11.58 -2.44
CA ASP A 88 -2.07 11.89 -1.39
C ASP A 88 -1.45 10.62 -0.81
N ARG A 89 -2.26 9.59 -0.55
CA ARG A 89 -1.78 8.31 -0.02
C ARG A 89 -0.82 7.60 -0.98
N MET A 90 -1.12 7.63 -2.29
CA MET A 90 -0.23 7.09 -3.33
C MET A 90 1.09 7.86 -3.41
N ALA A 91 1.04 9.18 -3.40
CA ALA A 91 2.23 10.03 -3.47
C ALA A 91 3.17 9.78 -2.28
N VAL A 92 2.62 9.76 -1.05
CA VAL A 92 3.39 9.51 0.17
C VAL A 92 3.98 8.09 0.17
N ALA A 93 3.20 7.09 -0.23
CA ALA A 93 3.68 5.70 -0.33
C ALA A 93 4.78 5.54 -1.39
N ALA A 94 4.62 6.15 -2.56
CA ALA A 94 5.59 6.10 -3.65
C ALA A 94 6.92 6.79 -3.28
N ALA A 95 6.90 7.78 -2.38
CA ALA A 95 8.09 8.45 -1.90
C ALA A 95 8.94 7.58 -0.94
N LEU A 96 8.41 6.46 -0.44
CA LEU A 96 9.16 5.55 0.44
C LEU A 96 10.23 4.80 -0.35
N ALA A 97 11.43 4.68 0.24
CA ALA A 97 12.56 4.00 -0.38
C ALA A 97 12.32 2.51 -0.62
N SER A 98 11.60 1.85 0.32
CA SER A 98 11.29 0.42 0.26
C SER A 98 10.18 0.05 -0.73
N VAL A 99 9.44 1.03 -1.28
CA VAL A 99 8.36 0.78 -2.24
C VAL A 99 8.85 1.05 -3.65
N ASP A 100 8.78 0.06 -4.52
CA ASP A 100 9.18 0.19 -5.93
C ASP A 100 8.02 0.72 -6.78
N HIS A 101 6.80 0.21 -6.54
CA HIS A 101 5.61 0.67 -7.26
C HIS A 101 4.40 0.76 -6.33
N VAL A 102 3.50 1.68 -6.68
CA VAL A 102 2.19 1.87 -6.02
C VAL A 102 1.09 1.77 -7.06
N THR A 103 0.03 1.05 -6.74
CA THR A 103 -1.20 1.00 -7.53
C THR A 103 -2.41 1.11 -6.61
N TRP A 104 -3.62 1.02 -7.16
CA TRP A 104 -4.86 1.07 -6.36
C TRP A 104 -5.91 0.10 -6.90
N PHE A 105 -6.96 -0.10 -6.13
CA PHE A 105 -8.12 -0.91 -6.51
C PHE A 105 -9.39 -0.35 -5.89
N GLU A 106 -10.51 -0.52 -6.62
CA GLU A 106 -11.84 -0.04 -6.22
C GLU A 106 -12.64 -1.08 -5.43
N GLU A 107 -12.29 -2.34 -5.57
CA GLU A 107 -12.98 -3.48 -5.00
C GLU A 107 -12.78 -3.57 -3.48
N ASP A 108 -13.56 -4.41 -2.81
CA ASP A 108 -13.43 -4.67 -1.37
C ASP A 108 -12.22 -5.54 -1.05
N SER A 109 -11.67 -6.21 -2.05
CA SER A 109 -10.46 -7.03 -1.91
C SER A 109 -9.47 -6.79 -3.05
N PRO A 110 -8.15 -7.02 -2.85
CA PRO A 110 -7.14 -6.82 -3.87
C PRO A 110 -7.04 -7.96 -4.88
N LEU A 111 -8.03 -8.84 -4.97
CA LEU A 111 -7.94 -10.09 -5.74
C LEU A 111 -7.68 -9.85 -7.23
N GLU A 112 -8.32 -8.85 -7.83
CA GLU A 112 -8.08 -8.48 -9.23
C GLU A 112 -6.64 -8.05 -9.48
N CYS A 113 -6.07 -7.25 -8.60
CA CYS A 113 -4.65 -6.90 -8.69
C CYS A 113 -3.75 -8.14 -8.60
N LEU A 114 -4.05 -9.07 -7.70
CA LEU A 114 -3.30 -10.32 -7.54
C LEU A 114 -3.38 -11.19 -8.79
N LEU A 115 -4.56 -11.34 -9.39
CA LEU A 115 -4.77 -12.17 -10.60
C LEU A 115 -4.02 -11.60 -11.80
N ARG A 116 -3.95 -10.28 -11.95
CA ARG A 116 -3.22 -9.60 -13.02
C ARG A 116 -1.71 -9.62 -12.84
N LEU A 117 -1.23 -9.41 -11.62
CA LEU A 117 0.20 -9.33 -11.30
C LEU A 117 0.86 -10.70 -11.13
N LYS A 118 0.12 -11.69 -10.63
CA LYS A 118 0.61 -13.02 -10.23
C LYS A 118 1.92 -12.91 -9.43
N PRO A 119 1.90 -12.25 -8.25
CA PRO A 119 3.10 -12.06 -7.47
C PRO A 119 3.65 -13.39 -6.95
N ASP A 120 4.96 -13.42 -6.74
CA ASP A 120 5.65 -14.59 -6.16
C ASP A 120 5.46 -14.62 -4.63
N VAL A 121 5.26 -13.44 -4.01
CA VAL A 121 5.09 -13.33 -2.57
C VAL A 121 3.96 -12.37 -2.25
N LEU A 122 2.96 -12.84 -1.50
CA LEU A 122 1.91 -12.02 -0.90
C LEU A 122 2.27 -11.74 0.56
N ILE A 123 2.32 -10.46 0.93
CA ILE A 123 2.61 -10.04 2.30
C ILE A 123 1.36 -9.42 2.95
N LYS A 124 1.12 -9.80 4.21
CA LYS A 124 0.15 -9.12 5.09
C LYS A 124 0.81 -8.78 6.42
N GLY A 125 0.48 -7.59 6.93
CA GLY A 125 0.93 -7.18 8.26
C GLY A 125 -0.02 -7.68 9.35
N GLY A 126 0.53 -8.18 10.46
CA GLY A 126 -0.19 -8.62 11.65
C GLY A 126 -0.11 -10.11 11.91
N ASP A 127 -0.66 -10.49 13.07
CA ASP A 127 -0.80 -11.89 13.46
C ASP A 127 -2.05 -12.47 12.79
N TRP A 128 -1.89 -13.00 11.59
CA TRP A 128 -2.99 -13.62 10.86
C TRP A 128 -3.30 -14.99 11.42
N GLN A 129 -4.43 -15.07 12.14
CA GLN A 129 -5.06 -16.34 12.49
C GLN A 129 -6.14 -16.61 11.45
N GLY A 130 -5.85 -17.43 10.45
CA GLY A 130 -6.75 -17.75 9.35
C GLY A 130 -6.14 -17.55 7.97
N ARG A 131 -6.94 -17.79 6.92
CA ARG A 131 -6.46 -17.74 5.55
C ARG A 131 -6.49 -16.29 5.03
N MET A 132 -5.36 -15.80 4.55
CA MET A 132 -5.28 -14.46 3.95
C MET A 132 -6.06 -14.43 2.64
N VAL A 133 -6.81 -13.34 2.40
CA VAL A 133 -7.46 -13.12 1.10
C VAL A 133 -6.40 -13.11 0.01
N GLY A 134 -6.59 -13.98 -0.99
CA GLY A 134 -5.67 -14.14 -2.12
C GLY A 134 -4.55 -15.15 -1.92
N ALA A 135 -4.37 -15.73 -0.72
CA ALA A 135 -3.34 -16.74 -0.49
C ALA A 135 -3.50 -17.96 -1.40
N ASP A 136 -4.74 -18.49 -1.51
CA ASP A 136 -5.05 -19.63 -2.39
C ASP A 136 -4.68 -19.37 -3.84
N ALA A 137 -4.99 -18.16 -4.32
CA ALA A 137 -4.65 -17.77 -5.67
C ALA A 137 -3.13 -17.73 -5.84
N VAL A 138 -2.40 -17.06 -4.94
CA VAL A 138 -0.94 -16.95 -5.02
C VAL A 138 -0.27 -18.33 -4.96
N GLU A 139 -0.71 -19.20 -4.06
CA GLU A 139 -0.20 -20.57 -3.95
C GLU A 139 -0.50 -21.42 -5.19
N SER A 140 -1.63 -21.20 -5.87
CA SER A 140 -2.03 -21.95 -7.06
C SER A 140 -1.09 -21.79 -8.25
N TRP A 141 -0.36 -20.69 -8.34
CA TRP A 141 0.69 -20.46 -9.36
C TRP A 141 2.11 -20.59 -8.84
N GLY A 142 2.29 -21.20 -7.64
CA GLY A 142 3.60 -21.49 -7.07
C GLY A 142 4.19 -20.38 -6.22
N GLY A 143 3.46 -19.31 -5.92
CA GLY A 143 3.86 -18.26 -4.99
C GLY A 143 3.63 -18.66 -3.53
N ARG A 144 3.93 -17.75 -2.62
CA ARG A 144 3.78 -17.95 -1.18
C ARG A 144 3.11 -16.77 -0.50
N ALA A 145 2.31 -17.01 0.53
CA ALA A 145 1.70 -15.97 1.37
C ALA A 145 2.38 -15.95 2.75
N LEU A 146 2.81 -14.76 3.19
CA LEU A 146 3.55 -14.58 4.44
C LEU A 146 2.88 -13.50 5.30
N ALA A 147 2.74 -13.78 6.60
CA ALA A 147 2.37 -12.78 7.60
C ALA A 147 3.65 -12.21 8.22
N ILE A 148 3.73 -10.88 8.28
CA ILE A 148 4.81 -10.18 8.98
C ILE A 148 4.21 -9.55 10.23
N PRO A 149 4.64 -9.97 11.45
CA PRO A 149 4.15 -9.39 12.68
C PRO A 149 4.47 -7.89 12.77
N PHE A 150 3.54 -7.10 13.32
CA PHE A 150 3.81 -5.70 13.61
C PHE A 150 4.77 -5.58 14.80
N ILE A 151 6.00 -5.17 14.52
CA ILE A 151 7.01 -4.89 15.57
C ILE A 151 6.61 -3.68 16.42
N HIS A 152 5.84 -2.76 15.84
CA HIS A 152 5.38 -1.53 16.50
C HIS A 152 3.85 -1.50 16.52
N GLN A 153 3.27 -1.58 17.72
CA GLN A 153 1.82 -1.45 17.94
C GLN A 153 1.38 0.02 17.78
N ARG A 154 1.25 0.45 16.55
CA ARG A 154 0.73 1.77 16.16
C ARG A 154 -0.40 1.56 15.16
N SER A 155 -1.45 2.39 15.25
CA SER A 155 -2.53 2.39 14.27
C SER A 155 -3.00 3.81 13.98
N THR A 156 -3.52 4.03 12.78
CA THR A 156 -4.18 5.30 12.41
C THR A 156 -5.31 5.62 13.40
N SER A 157 -6.09 4.62 13.81
CA SER A 157 -7.18 4.79 14.77
C SER A 157 -6.69 5.29 16.13
N SER A 158 -5.57 4.77 16.65
CA SER A 158 -4.98 5.24 17.91
C SER A 158 -4.45 6.67 17.82
N THR A 159 -3.91 7.05 16.66
CA THR A 159 -3.44 8.42 16.41
C THR A 159 -4.62 9.40 16.37
N LEU A 160 -5.70 9.06 15.67
CA LEU A 160 -6.92 9.87 15.62
C LEU A 160 -7.58 10.02 16.99
N ALA A 161 -7.62 8.95 17.79
CA ALA A 161 -8.15 9.01 19.15
C ALA A 161 -7.37 10.02 20.01
N LYS A 162 -6.04 10.03 19.93
CA LYS A 162 -5.21 11.02 20.65
C LYS A 162 -5.46 12.45 20.19
N ILE A 163 -5.64 12.70 18.89
CA ILE A 163 -5.93 14.05 18.37
C ILE A 163 -7.28 14.54 18.90
N ARG A 164 -8.28 13.65 18.95
CA ARG A 164 -9.63 14.00 19.44
C ARG A 164 -9.67 14.30 20.94
N THR A 165 -8.95 13.52 21.75
CA THR A 165 -8.89 13.74 23.21
C THR A 165 -8.18 15.05 23.56
N ASN A 166 -7.14 15.44 22.80
CA ASN A 166 -6.44 16.70 23.05
C ASN A 166 -7.24 17.95 22.66
N ARG A 167 -8.26 17.84 21.79
CA ARG A 167 -9.16 18.94 21.44
C ARG A 167 -10.26 19.21 22.49
N GLY A 168 -10.51 18.27 23.38
CA GLY A 168 -11.48 18.42 24.47
C GLY A 168 -10.88 19.01 25.76
N ALA A 169 -9.59 19.31 25.78
CA ALA A 169 -8.88 19.85 26.94
C ALA A 169 -8.45 21.33 26.80
N SER A 170 -9.05 22.06 25.83
CA SER A 170 -8.81 23.50 25.60
C SER A 170 -10.05 24.31 25.86
#